data_ac33c7e948649c98459b7cc35da57d8e
#
_entry.id   ac33c7e948649c98459b7cc35da57d8e
#
_cell.length_a   1.000
_cell.length_b   1.000
_cell.length_c   1.000
_cell.angle_alpha   90.00
_cell.angle_beta   90.00
_cell.angle_gamma   90.00
#
_symmetry.space_group_name_H-M   'P 1'
#
loop_
_entity.id
_entity.type
_entity.pdbx_description
1 polymer ?
#
loop_
_entity_poly.entity_id
_entity_poly.type
_entity_poly.pdbx_seq_one_letter_code
_entity_poly.pdbx_strand_id
1 'polypeptide(L)'
;MKVLVIGGTGWVGHNIVLELAKRGHDPEIFTRRSEGHYHSAVACFPHITGNKLDEEKLTGIVIKGQYDAIIDSVPHPEPIRILSRLKDHYGRYLHCGSTGVYTPLQSRPADEKHPFATRV
;
A
#
# COMPACT_ATOMS: atom_id res chain seq x y z
N MET A 1 -2.64 1.54 16.25
CA MET A 1 -2.47 0.33 15.42
C MET A 1 -1.11 0.35 14.75
N LYS A 2 -0.52 -0.82 14.62
CA LYS A 2 0.71 -0.99 13.83
C LYS A 2 0.35 -1.21 12.37
N VAL A 3 0.80 -0.34 11.50
CA VAL A 3 0.40 -0.31 10.09
C VAL A 3 1.62 -0.36 9.18
N LEU A 4 1.65 -1.34 8.28
CA LEU A 4 2.65 -1.40 7.23
C LEU A 4 2.16 -0.59 6.02
N VAL A 5 2.97 0.37 5.58
CA VAL A 5 2.67 1.17 4.38
C VAL A 5 3.63 0.80 3.27
N ILE A 6 3.13 0.10 2.26
CA ILE A 6 3.91 -0.25 1.08
C ILE A 6 3.95 0.97 0.16
N GLY A 7 5.16 1.40 -0.18
CA GLY A 7 5.34 2.61 -1.00
C GLY A 7 5.25 3.91 -0.20
N GLY A 8 5.56 3.86 1.10
CA GLY A 8 5.42 5.01 2.00
C GLY A 8 6.33 6.20 1.73
N THR A 9 7.24 6.10 0.78
CA THR A 9 8.08 7.23 0.36
C THR A 9 7.60 7.91 -0.93
N GLY A 10 6.51 7.41 -1.52
CA GLY A 10 5.88 8.01 -2.69
C GLY A 10 4.95 9.15 -2.31
N TRP A 11 4.39 9.81 -3.32
CA TRP A 11 3.51 10.97 -3.08
C TRP A 11 2.28 10.61 -2.26
N VAL A 12 1.55 9.59 -2.65
CA VAL A 12 0.38 9.14 -1.89
C VAL A 12 0.81 8.51 -0.57
N GLY A 13 1.81 7.63 -0.63
CA GLY A 13 2.25 6.86 0.54
C GLY A 13 2.78 7.72 1.68
N HIS A 14 3.57 8.77 1.39
CA HIS A 14 4.09 9.62 2.47
C HIS A 14 2.98 10.39 3.19
N ASN A 15 1.96 10.82 2.47
CA ASN A 15 0.79 11.46 3.08
C ASN A 15 0.03 10.50 3.98
N ILE A 16 -0.08 9.23 3.58
CA ILE A 16 -0.70 8.19 4.40
C ILE A 16 0.09 7.99 5.69
N VAL A 17 1.41 7.89 5.60
CA VAL A 17 2.29 7.71 6.76
C VAL A 17 2.13 8.86 7.75
N LEU A 18 2.18 10.09 7.27
CA LEU A 18 2.05 11.27 8.11
C LEU A 18 0.68 11.35 8.78
N GLU A 19 -0.38 11.03 8.06
CA GLU A 19 -1.73 11.05 8.62
C GLU A 19 -1.93 9.95 9.66
N LEU A 20 -1.38 8.76 9.42
CA LEU A 20 -1.42 7.67 10.41
C LEU A 20 -0.74 8.10 11.72
N ALA A 21 0.45 8.67 11.62
CA ALA A 21 1.19 9.15 12.79
C ALA A 21 0.43 10.24 13.54
N LYS A 22 -0.16 11.17 12.80
CA LYS A 22 -0.97 12.25 13.37
C LYS A 22 -2.16 11.72 14.17
N ARG A 23 -2.72 10.58 13.74
CA ARG A 23 -3.85 9.93 14.41
C ARG A 23 -3.44 8.93 15.51
N GLY A 24 -2.16 8.88 15.85
CA GLY A 24 -1.66 8.05 16.93
C GLY A 24 -1.37 6.60 16.57
N HIS A 25 -1.27 6.29 15.27
CA HIS A 25 -0.88 4.96 14.82
C HIS A 25 0.63 4.86 14.63
N ASP A 26 1.14 3.64 14.56
CA ASP A 26 2.55 3.34 14.35
C ASP A 26 2.80 2.88 12.92
N PRO A 27 3.11 3.80 11.98
CA PRO A 27 3.41 3.41 10.62
C PRO A 27 4.82 2.85 10.50
N GLU A 28 4.96 1.83 9.68
CA GLU A 28 6.22 1.24 9.28
C GLU A 28 6.25 1.17 7.77
N ILE A 29 7.34 1.58 7.13
CA ILE A 29 7.39 1.77 5.69
C ILE A 29 8.11 0.61 5.03
N PHE A 30 7.48 0.03 4.01
CA PHE A 30 8.13 -0.91 3.10
C PHE A 30 8.30 -0.24 1.75
N THR A 31 9.53 -0.04 1.33
CA THR A 31 9.86 0.63 0.09
C THR A 31 10.99 -0.08 -0.64
N ARG A 32 10.98 0.02 -1.96
CA ARG A 32 12.01 -0.57 -2.80
C ARG A 32 13.35 0.14 -2.66
N ARG A 33 13.32 1.43 -2.33
CA ARG A 33 14.51 2.27 -2.18
C ARG A 33 14.53 2.94 -0.82
N SER A 34 15.72 3.04 -0.24
CA SER A 34 15.91 3.84 0.97
C SER A 34 15.77 5.33 0.70
N GLU A 35 15.90 5.74 -0.56
CA GLU A 35 15.76 7.12 -1.00
C GLU A 35 14.60 7.23 -1.97
N GLY A 36 13.53 7.86 -1.55
CA GLY A 36 12.38 8.18 -2.38
C GLY A 36 12.22 9.69 -2.49
N HIS A 37 11.34 10.13 -3.37
CA HIS A 37 11.09 11.54 -3.61
C HIS A 37 10.66 12.27 -2.34
N TYR A 38 9.93 11.59 -1.46
CA TYR A 38 9.42 12.13 -0.20
C TYR A 38 10.04 11.44 1.02
N HIS A 39 11.20 10.83 0.85
CA HIS A 39 11.86 10.09 1.92
C HIS A 39 12.15 10.97 3.14
N SER A 40 12.61 12.20 2.93
CA SER A 40 12.95 13.11 4.02
C SER A 40 11.77 13.43 4.92
N ALA A 41 10.56 13.50 4.35
CA ALA A 41 9.34 13.80 5.12
C ALA A 41 8.96 12.67 6.08
N VAL A 42 9.40 11.45 5.82
CA VAL A 42 9.05 10.26 6.61
C VAL A 42 10.28 9.53 7.15
N ALA A 43 11.43 10.19 7.17
CA ALA A 43 12.71 9.60 7.57
C ALA A 43 12.73 9.11 9.03
N CYS A 44 11.92 9.71 9.90
CA CYS A 44 11.86 9.34 11.31
C CYS A 44 11.10 8.03 11.59
N PHE A 45 10.39 7.48 10.60
CA PHE A 45 9.64 6.24 10.78
C PHE A 45 10.49 5.03 10.39
N PRO A 46 10.19 3.84 10.96
CA PRO A 46 10.92 2.62 10.57
C PRO A 46 10.74 2.31 9.09
N HIS A 47 11.84 1.96 8.43
CA HIS A 47 11.87 1.59 7.02
C HIS A 47 12.37 0.16 6.86
N ILE A 48 11.69 -0.59 6.01
CA ILE A 48 12.16 -1.89 5.54
C ILE A 48 12.34 -1.76 4.02
N THR A 49 13.54 -2.07 3.55
CA THR A 49 13.86 -1.98 2.13
C THR A 49 13.70 -3.34 1.48
N GLY A 50 13.01 -3.37 0.35
CA GLY A 50 12.81 -4.58 -0.44
C GLY A 50 11.82 -4.35 -1.56
N ASN A 51 11.68 -5.38 -2.41
CA ASN A 51 10.73 -5.35 -3.52
C ASN A 51 9.43 -6.02 -3.07
N LYS A 52 8.31 -5.31 -3.18
CA LYS A 52 6.98 -5.85 -2.86
C LYS A 52 6.55 -7.02 -3.74
N LEU A 53 7.23 -7.23 -4.87
CA LEU A 53 7.00 -8.37 -5.78
C LEU A 53 7.75 -9.61 -5.33
N ASP A 54 8.69 -9.49 -4.40
CA ASP A 54 9.42 -10.59 -3.81
C ASP A 54 8.55 -11.26 -2.75
N GLU A 55 7.94 -12.38 -3.12
CA GLU A 55 6.99 -13.11 -2.27
C GLU A 55 7.61 -13.55 -0.96
N GLU A 56 8.84 -14.05 -0.99
CA GLU A 56 9.53 -14.52 0.22
C GLU A 56 9.80 -13.38 1.19
N LYS A 57 10.28 -12.25 0.67
CA LYS A 57 10.56 -11.05 1.46
C LYS A 57 9.28 -10.50 2.10
N LEU A 58 8.23 -10.32 1.30
CA LEU A 58 6.96 -9.77 1.77
C LEU A 58 6.31 -10.71 2.79
N THR A 59 6.33 -12.00 2.54
CA THR A 59 5.80 -13.02 3.48
C THR A 59 6.51 -12.92 4.82
N GLY A 60 7.84 -12.88 4.81
CA GLY A 60 8.63 -12.79 6.04
C GLY A 60 8.34 -11.53 6.85
N ILE A 61 8.21 -10.39 6.17
CA ILE A 61 7.89 -9.12 6.82
C ILE A 61 6.51 -9.17 7.48
N VAL A 62 5.51 -9.68 6.79
CA VAL A 62 4.13 -9.72 7.27
C VAL A 62 4.01 -10.66 8.48
N ILE A 63 4.59 -11.83 8.40
CA ILE A 63 4.54 -12.80 9.51
C ILE A 63 5.25 -12.26 10.74
N LYS A 64 6.43 -11.70 10.56
CA LYS A 64 7.24 -11.17 11.67
C LYS A 64 6.61 -9.91 12.27
N GLY A 65 6.03 -9.05 11.43
CA GLY A 65 5.57 -7.74 11.85
C GLY A 65 4.27 -7.74 12.64
N GLN A 66 3.40 -8.71 12.43
CA GLN A 66 2.09 -8.81 13.07
C GLN A 66 1.30 -7.50 12.98
N TYR A 67 1.13 -7.01 11.76
CA TYR A 67 0.48 -5.72 11.52
C TYR A 67 -1.03 -5.79 11.74
N ASP A 68 -1.58 -4.73 12.32
CA ASP A 68 -3.02 -4.55 12.43
C ASP A 68 -3.64 -4.24 11.07
N ALA A 69 -2.91 -3.51 10.24
CA ALA A 69 -3.33 -3.19 8.89
C ALA A 69 -2.12 -3.08 7.94
N ILE A 70 -2.37 -3.34 6.68
CA ILE A 70 -1.41 -3.14 5.59
C ILE A 70 -2.07 -2.24 4.56
N ILE A 71 -1.40 -1.14 4.21
CA ILE A 71 -1.87 -0.21 3.19
C ILE A 71 -0.88 -0.23 2.03
N ASP A 72 -1.35 -0.64 0.86
CA ASP A 72 -0.55 -0.66 -0.37
C ASP A 72 -0.91 0.56 -1.21
N SER A 73 0.00 1.53 -1.28
CA SER A 73 -0.23 2.79 -1.97
C SER A 73 0.13 2.75 -3.46
N VAL A 74 0.70 1.64 -3.93
CA VAL A 74 1.14 1.50 -5.32
C VAL A 74 0.40 0.34 -5.97
N PRO A 75 -0.51 0.60 -6.92
CA PRO A 75 -1.31 -0.46 -7.54
C PRO A 75 -0.45 -1.49 -8.27
N HIS A 76 -0.58 -2.74 -7.88
CA HIS A 76 0.02 -3.89 -8.57
C HIS A 76 -0.68 -5.17 -8.10
N PRO A 77 -0.96 -6.13 -9.00
CA PRO A 77 -1.69 -7.34 -8.63
C PRO A 77 -0.90 -8.31 -7.75
N GLU A 78 0.44 -8.35 -7.85
CA GLU A 78 1.24 -9.33 -7.12
C GLU A 78 1.14 -9.21 -5.60
N PRO A 79 1.25 -8.03 -4.98
CA PRO A 79 1.05 -7.94 -3.53
C PRO A 79 -0.33 -8.41 -3.09
N ILE A 80 -1.37 -8.17 -3.89
CA ILE A 80 -2.72 -8.66 -3.59
C ILE A 80 -2.71 -10.18 -3.51
N ARG A 81 -2.10 -10.84 -4.49
CA ARG A 81 -2.01 -12.30 -4.55
C ARG A 81 -1.24 -12.86 -3.35
N ILE A 82 -0.10 -12.27 -3.03
CA ILE A 82 0.75 -12.70 -1.91
C ILE A 82 0.01 -12.51 -0.59
N LEU A 83 -0.53 -11.32 -0.36
CA LEU A 83 -1.18 -10.97 0.90
C LEU A 83 -2.48 -11.71 1.12
N SER A 84 -3.19 -12.08 0.07
CA SER A 84 -4.41 -12.87 0.20
C SER A 84 -4.16 -14.25 0.81
N ARG A 85 -2.96 -14.80 0.63
CA ARG A 85 -2.55 -16.08 1.25
C ARG A 85 -2.14 -15.92 2.71
N LEU A 86 -1.90 -14.68 3.15
CA LEU A 86 -1.39 -14.37 4.49
C LEU A 86 -2.45 -13.71 5.36
N LYS A 87 -3.71 -13.79 4.99
CA LYS A 87 -4.80 -13.06 5.66
C LYS A 87 -4.94 -13.33 7.16
N ASP A 88 -4.42 -14.47 7.63
CA ASP A 88 -4.44 -14.80 9.06
C ASP A 88 -3.30 -14.14 9.86
N HIS A 89 -2.38 -13.46 9.18
CA HIS A 89 -1.19 -12.86 9.78
C HIS A 89 -1.27 -11.33 9.90
N TYR A 90 -2.36 -10.73 9.45
CA TYR A 90 -2.61 -9.30 9.59
C TYR A 90 -4.12 -9.04 9.78
N GLY A 91 -4.48 -7.85 10.25
CA GLY A 91 -5.87 -7.52 10.49
C GLY A 91 -6.63 -7.12 9.21
N ARG A 92 -6.17 -6.06 8.53
CA ARG A 92 -6.83 -5.53 7.33
C ARG A 92 -5.81 -5.21 6.24
N TYR A 93 -6.26 -5.35 4.99
CA TYR A 93 -5.49 -4.94 3.83
C TYR A 93 -6.28 -3.94 3.01
N LEU A 94 -5.65 -2.78 2.76
CA LEU A 94 -6.20 -1.71 1.94
C LEU A 94 -5.30 -1.51 0.73
N HIS A 95 -5.87 -1.65 -0.45
CA HIS A 95 -5.14 -1.47 -1.70
C HIS A 95 -5.64 -0.23 -2.42
N CYS A 96 -4.74 0.71 -2.69
CA CYS A 96 -5.07 1.90 -3.46
C CYS A 96 -5.19 1.53 -4.94
N GLY A 97 -6.40 1.65 -5.46
CA GLY A 97 -6.65 1.51 -6.88
C GLY A 97 -6.56 2.83 -7.62
N SER A 98 -6.99 2.83 -8.84
CA SER A 98 -7.03 4.03 -9.69
C SER A 98 -8.37 4.14 -10.40
N THR A 99 -8.87 5.36 -10.56
CA THR A 99 -10.05 5.61 -11.39
C THR A 99 -9.82 5.26 -12.87
N GLY A 100 -8.56 5.07 -13.27
CA GLY A 100 -8.21 4.58 -14.60
C GLY A 100 -8.71 3.17 -14.91
N VAL A 101 -9.23 2.42 -13.93
CA VAL A 101 -9.86 1.12 -14.17
C VAL A 101 -11.20 1.24 -14.91
N TYR A 102 -11.82 2.42 -14.88
CA TYR A 102 -13.08 2.63 -15.55
C TYR A 102 -12.87 2.88 -17.05
N THR A 103 -13.86 2.50 -17.84
CA THR A 103 -13.90 2.83 -19.27
C THR A 103 -13.99 4.36 -19.45
N PRO A 104 -13.75 4.89 -20.67
CA PRO A 104 -14.05 6.29 -20.93
C PRO A 104 -15.44 6.65 -20.38
N LEU A 105 -15.53 7.79 -19.71
CA LEU A 105 -16.71 8.15 -18.94
C LEU A 105 -17.96 8.22 -19.81
N GLN A 106 -18.94 7.40 -19.51
CA GLN A 106 -20.25 7.40 -20.12
C GLN A 106 -21.19 8.35 -19.38
N SER A 107 -20.94 8.55 -18.09
CA SER A 107 -21.64 9.51 -17.26
C SER A 107 -20.63 10.22 -16.37
N ARG A 108 -20.95 11.43 -15.96
CA ARG A 108 -20.05 12.21 -15.09
C ARG A 108 -20.82 12.73 -13.89
N PRO A 109 -20.34 12.47 -12.68
CA PRO A 109 -19.12 11.68 -12.36
C PRO A 109 -19.35 10.16 -12.49
N ALA A 110 -18.30 9.40 -12.66
CA ALA A 110 -18.36 7.95 -12.58
C ALA A 110 -18.57 7.51 -11.11
N ASP A 111 -19.35 6.47 -10.93
CA ASP A 111 -19.57 5.85 -9.62
C ASP A 111 -19.13 4.37 -9.63
N GLU A 112 -19.39 3.64 -8.55
CA GLU A 112 -19.00 2.23 -8.44
C GLU A 112 -19.68 1.31 -9.46
N LYS A 113 -20.76 1.76 -10.06
CA LYS A 113 -21.51 1.01 -11.08
C LYS A 113 -20.99 1.25 -12.49
N HIS A 114 -20.09 2.22 -12.67
CA HIS A 114 -19.50 2.51 -13.98
C HIS A 114 -18.69 1.32 -14.48
N PRO A 115 -18.79 0.95 -15.77
CA PRO A 115 -18.06 -0.20 -16.31
C PRO A 115 -16.54 -0.03 -16.18
N PHE A 116 -15.86 -1.14 -15.89
CA PHE A 116 -14.40 -1.18 -15.91
C PHE A 116 -13.88 -1.20 -17.35
N ALA A 117 -12.69 -0.65 -17.54
CA ALA A 117 -12.01 -0.73 -18.83
C ALA A 117 -11.68 -2.19 -19.15
N THR A 118 -11.98 -2.58 -20.39
CA THR A 118 -11.58 -3.87 -20.89
C THR A 118 -10.08 -3.81 -21.23
N ARG A 119 -9.32 -4.71 -20.65
CA ARG A 119 -7.89 -4.80 -20.93
C ARG A 119 -7.69 -5.33 -22.35
N VAL A 120 -6.88 -4.63 -23.10
CA VAL A 120 -6.53 -5.04 -24.45
C VAL A 120 -5.11 -5.59 -24.46
#